data_af07d01e9fc743cb3dd8b656f36a3eaa
#
_entry.id   af07d01e9fc743cb3dd8b656f36a3eaa
#
_cell.length_a   1.000
_cell.length_b   1.000
_cell.length_c   1.000
_cell.angle_alpha   90.00
_cell.angle_beta   90.00
_cell.angle_gamma   90.00
#
_symmetry.space_group_name_H-M   'P 1'
#
loop_
_entity.id
_entity.type
_entity.pdbx_description
1 polymer ?
#
loop_
_entity_poly.entity_id
_entity_poly.type
_entity_poly.pdbx_seq_one_letter_code
_entity_poly.pdbx_strand_id
1 'polypeptide(L)'
;MYAVRFATAASYPTRFLVAGADSARRSQLAFTVWVMEAQGRTVLMDAGFYRQKFIDRWNPVGFSKPSDAVTALGFKPEDVTDIVISHIHWDHLDGADLFPRARIWLQRDEYEHYTNDSGAVLDRAIDLDDAKMLAGLRRAGRVRLIPGDSSEIIPGITVFTGGKHTFASEFATVRANLAGGRQGTIVLSSDNAYLYENLEQHRPITQSLDTLSNLRAQARMMRLASDPRLIVPGHDVAVFERFPKPGNGVAHIE
;
A
#
# COMPACT_ATOMS: atom_id res chain seq x y z
N MET A 1 -3.31 -9.86 10.99
CA MET A 1 -2.69 -8.82 10.16
C MET A 1 -3.04 -7.45 10.73
N TYR A 2 -2.16 -6.44 10.59
CA TYR A 2 -2.40 -5.11 11.18
C TYR A 2 -2.30 -4.02 10.12
N ALA A 3 -3.24 -3.08 10.12
CA ALA A 3 -3.07 -1.78 9.49
C ALA A 3 -2.48 -0.81 10.53
N VAL A 4 -1.41 -0.12 10.18
CA VAL A 4 -0.70 0.81 11.08
C VAL A 4 -0.67 2.17 10.43
N ARG A 5 -1.48 3.09 10.96
CA ARG A 5 -1.52 4.48 10.51
C ARG A 5 -0.36 5.25 11.13
N PHE A 6 0.53 5.72 10.31
CA PHE A 6 1.69 6.51 10.75
C PHE A 6 1.52 8.02 10.55
N ALA A 7 0.49 8.44 9.80
CA ALA A 7 0.16 9.85 9.58
C ALA A 7 -1.26 10.02 9.04
N THR A 8 -1.78 11.25 9.03
CA THR A 8 -3.08 11.58 8.45
C THR A 8 -3.01 12.93 7.72
N ALA A 9 -3.43 12.99 6.46
CA ALA A 9 -3.78 14.26 5.84
C ALA A 9 -5.18 14.68 6.32
N ALA A 10 -5.25 15.80 7.04
CA ALA A 10 -6.48 16.21 7.75
C ALA A 10 -7.62 16.58 6.80
N SER A 11 -7.31 17.03 5.58
CA SER A 11 -8.31 17.52 4.63
C SER A 11 -7.80 17.44 3.20
N TYR A 12 -8.35 16.55 2.41
CA TYR A 12 -8.01 16.36 0.99
C TYR A 12 -9.28 16.41 0.13
N PRO A 13 -9.29 17.03 -1.07
CA PRO A 13 -10.50 17.10 -1.90
C PRO A 13 -10.93 15.71 -2.37
N THR A 14 -12.12 15.27 -1.96
CA THR A 14 -12.63 13.91 -2.25
C THR A 14 -12.74 13.64 -3.75
N ARG A 15 -12.95 14.67 -4.57
CA ARG A 15 -13.01 14.56 -6.03
C ARG A 15 -11.72 13.99 -6.67
N PHE A 16 -10.58 14.05 -5.98
CA PHE A 16 -9.33 13.44 -6.45
C PHE A 16 -9.18 11.98 -6.02
N LEU A 17 -10.06 11.50 -5.15
CA LEU A 17 -10.06 10.12 -4.65
C LEU A 17 -11.14 9.28 -5.32
N VAL A 18 -12.34 9.86 -5.48
CA VAL A 18 -13.53 9.19 -5.99
C VAL A 18 -14.07 9.97 -7.17
N ALA A 19 -14.10 9.35 -8.34
CA ALA A 19 -14.60 9.99 -9.55
C ALA A 19 -16.06 10.41 -9.38
N GLY A 20 -16.37 11.66 -9.76
CA GLY A 20 -17.72 12.23 -9.63
C GLY A 20 -18.14 12.57 -8.20
N ALA A 21 -17.23 12.61 -7.22
CA ALA A 21 -17.54 13.12 -5.89
C ALA A 21 -17.78 14.63 -5.94
N ASP A 22 -18.61 15.11 -5.02
CA ASP A 22 -18.90 16.56 -4.89
C ASP A 22 -17.59 17.35 -4.74
N SER A 23 -17.49 18.42 -5.50
CA SER A 23 -16.29 19.27 -5.55
C SER A 23 -15.97 19.98 -4.23
N ALA A 24 -16.97 20.26 -3.40
CA ALA A 24 -16.82 20.88 -2.09
C ALA A 24 -16.45 19.87 -1.00
N ARG A 25 -16.67 18.57 -1.24
CA ARG A 25 -16.44 17.52 -0.25
C ARG A 25 -14.94 17.30 -0.02
N ARG A 26 -14.61 17.10 1.27
CA ARG A 26 -13.25 16.80 1.70
C ARG A 26 -13.24 15.53 2.56
N SER A 27 -12.17 14.79 2.46
CA SER A 27 -11.91 13.56 3.22
C SER A 27 -10.60 13.64 3.97
N GLN A 28 -10.48 12.93 5.06
CA GLN A 28 -9.18 12.62 5.65
C GLN A 28 -8.53 11.47 4.90
N LEU A 29 -7.20 11.48 4.79
CA LEU A 29 -6.43 10.35 4.27
C LEU A 29 -5.55 9.78 5.36
N ALA A 30 -5.70 8.49 5.63
CA ALA A 30 -4.75 7.75 6.45
C ALA A 30 -3.54 7.38 5.59
N PHE A 31 -2.33 7.68 6.07
CA PHE A 31 -1.11 7.08 5.54
C PHE A 31 -0.80 5.84 6.37
N THR A 32 -0.78 4.69 5.71
CA THR A 32 -0.84 3.38 6.37
C THR A 32 0.23 2.45 5.79
N VAL A 33 0.84 1.65 6.66
CA VAL A 33 1.58 0.44 6.29
C VAL A 33 0.86 -0.77 6.85
N TRP A 34 0.88 -1.90 6.15
CA TRP A 34 0.23 -3.12 6.60
C TRP A 34 1.29 -4.12 7.05
N VAL A 35 1.15 -4.63 8.27
CA VAL A 35 2.08 -5.61 8.87
C VAL A 35 1.43 -6.99 8.86
N MET A 36 2.10 -7.96 8.27
CA MET A 36 1.64 -9.33 8.14
C MET A 36 2.69 -10.28 8.71
N GLU A 37 2.25 -11.32 9.39
CA GLU A 37 3.10 -12.46 9.75
C GLU A 37 2.70 -13.64 8.87
N ALA A 38 3.64 -14.15 8.10
CA ALA A 38 3.44 -15.26 7.18
C ALA A 38 4.66 -16.19 7.17
N GLN A 39 4.47 -17.46 7.50
CA GLN A 39 5.52 -18.50 7.45
C GLN A 39 6.81 -18.11 8.21
N GLY A 40 6.68 -17.53 9.41
CA GLY A 40 7.81 -17.07 10.21
C GLY A 40 8.51 -15.82 9.68
N ARG A 41 7.87 -15.09 8.78
CA ARG A 41 8.34 -13.82 8.20
C ARG A 41 7.48 -12.68 8.70
N THR A 42 8.09 -11.52 8.89
CA THR A 42 7.39 -10.24 9.03
C THR A 42 7.40 -9.53 7.68
N VAL A 43 6.24 -9.34 7.12
CA VAL A 43 6.05 -8.78 5.77
C VAL A 43 5.29 -7.48 5.89
N LEU A 44 5.76 -6.44 5.21
CA LEU A 44 4.99 -5.20 5.04
C LEU A 44 4.36 -5.16 3.64
N MET A 45 3.19 -4.56 3.54
CA MET A 45 2.74 -3.96 2.29
C MET A 45 2.83 -2.45 2.44
N ASP A 46 3.54 -1.85 1.48
CA ASP A 46 4.00 -0.47 1.44
C ASP A 46 4.93 -0.08 2.62
N ALA A 47 5.75 0.91 2.39
CA ALA A 47 6.76 1.35 3.35
C ALA A 47 6.51 2.76 3.91
N GLY A 48 5.51 3.46 3.36
CA GLY A 48 5.21 4.83 3.75
C GLY A 48 6.28 5.83 3.33
N PHE A 49 6.34 6.95 4.04
CA PHE A 49 7.32 8.02 3.78
C PHE A 49 7.90 8.59 5.06
N TYR A 50 9.08 9.22 4.96
CA TYR A 50 9.73 9.86 6.10
C TYR A 50 10.58 11.08 5.75
N ARG A 51 10.89 11.30 4.45
CA ARG A 51 11.73 12.43 4.05
C ARG A 51 11.03 13.76 4.30
N GLN A 52 11.78 14.71 4.84
CA GLN A 52 11.26 16.00 5.31
C GLN A 52 10.47 16.76 4.23
N LYS A 53 10.91 16.69 2.96
CA LYS A 53 10.20 17.36 1.84
C LYS A 53 8.74 16.92 1.68
N PHE A 54 8.41 15.67 1.99
CA PHE A 54 7.04 15.16 1.94
C PHE A 54 6.25 15.59 3.19
N ILE A 55 6.91 15.58 4.36
CA ILE A 55 6.32 16.07 5.60
C ILE A 55 5.95 17.55 5.45
N ASP A 56 6.87 18.38 4.94
CA ASP A 56 6.64 19.81 4.72
C ASP A 56 5.53 20.06 3.70
N ARG A 57 5.50 19.29 2.61
CA ARG A 57 4.51 19.42 1.55
C ARG A 57 3.09 19.06 1.99
N TRP A 58 2.94 17.99 2.78
CA TRP A 58 1.65 17.44 3.16
C TRP A 58 1.18 17.88 4.53
N ASN A 59 2.09 18.37 5.37
CA ASN A 59 1.83 18.78 6.74
C ASN A 59 0.90 17.80 7.49
N PRO A 60 1.28 16.51 7.55
CA PRO A 60 0.41 15.46 8.07
C PRO A 60 0.25 15.58 9.59
N VAL A 61 -0.94 15.26 10.08
CA VAL A 61 -1.24 15.22 11.51
C VAL A 61 -0.82 13.86 12.08
N GLY A 62 -0.24 13.88 13.29
CA GLY A 62 0.12 12.67 14.02
C GLY A 62 1.20 11.85 13.33
N PHE A 63 2.11 12.51 12.60
CA PHE A 63 3.20 11.83 11.90
C PHE A 63 4.16 11.14 12.88
N SER A 64 4.48 9.90 12.58
CA SER A 64 5.65 9.17 13.06
C SER A 64 6.34 8.51 11.88
N LYS A 65 7.63 8.18 11.98
CA LYS A 65 8.25 7.39 10.92
C LYS A 65 7.56 6.02 10.82
N PRO A 66 7.38 5.47 9.61
CA PRO A 66 6.81 4.12 9.46
C PRO A 66 7.49 3.06 10.32
N SER A 67 8.83 3.09 10.40
CA SER A 67 9.61 2.19 11.28
C SER A 67 9.26 2.33 12.76
N ASP A 68 9.04 3.56 13.24
CA ASP A 68 8.69 3.83 14.65
C ASP A 68 7.26 3.35 14.92
N ALA A 69 6.34 3.56 13.98
CA ALA A 69 4.96 3.08 14.08
C ALA A 69 4.90 1.54 14.12
N VAL A 70 5.70 0.86 13.31
CA VAL A 70 5.85 -0.60 13.31
C VAL A 70 6.48 -1.08 14.64
N THR A 71 7.46 -0.33 15.17
CA THR A 71 8.10 -0.63 16.46
C THR A 71 7.10 -0.49 17.62
N ALA A 72 6.23 0.51 17.58
CA ALA A 72 5.19 0.68 18.60
C ALA A 72 4.18 -0.49 18.63
N LEU A 73 4.05 -1.23 17.52
CA LEU A 73 3.27 -2.46 17.45
C LEU A 73 4.02 -3.70 17.98
N GLY A 74 5.31 -3.58 18.28
CA GLY A 74 6.16 -4.65 18.81
C GLY A 74 7.06 -5.34 17.77
N PHE A 75 7.06 -4.88 16.52
CA PHE A 75 7.94 -5.41 15.48
C PHE A 75 9.18 -4.53 15.31
N LYS A 76 10.36 -5.14 15.28
CA LYS A 76 11.59 -4.39 15.04
C LYS A 76 11.80 -4.19 13.54
N PRO A 77 12.26 -3.01 13.07
CA PRO A 77 12.55 -2.79 11.65
C PRO A 77 13.53 -3.80 11.06
N GLU A 78 14.48 -4.30 11.87
CA GLU A 78 15.47 -5.31 11.48
C GLU A 78 14.86 -6.71 11.29
N ASP A 79 13.69 -6.98 11.87
CA ASP A 79 13.00 -8.25 11.77
C ASP A 79 12.04 -8.30 10.56
N VAL A 80 11.80 -7.15 9.91
CA VAL A 80 11.05 -7.10 8.66
C VAL A 80 11.86 -7.77 7.55
N THR A 81 11.34 -8.85 7.01
CA THR A 81 12.02 -9.69 6.03
C THR A 81 11.69 -9.33 4.59
N ASP A 82 10.50 -8.80 4.37
CA ASP A 82 9.97 -8.53 3.04
C ASP A 82 9.06 -7.28 3.07
N ILE A 83 9.12 -6.47 2.01
CA ILE A 83 8.20 -5.36 1.76
C ILE A 83 7.65 -5.52 0.35
N VAL A 84 6.35 -5.52 0.22
CA VAL A 84 5.63 -5.48 -1.06
C VAL A 84 5.29 -4.04 -1.35
N ILE A 85 5.84 -3.46 -2.40
CA ILE A 85 5.55 -2.09 -2.81
C ILE A 85 4.45 -2.13 -3.87
N SER A 86 3.29 -1.63 -3.50
CA SER A 86 2.13 -1.62 -4.39
C SER A 86 2.34 -0.80 -5.66
N HIS A 87 3.08 0.30 -5.55
CA HIS A 87 3.48 1.17 -6.66
C HIS A 87 4.53 2.21 -6.22
N ILE A 88 5.05 2.99 -7.15
CA ILE A 88 6.25 3.81 -6.95
C ILE A 88 6.00 5.19 -6.32
N HIS A 89 4.77 5.56 -5.98
CA HIS A 89 4.55 6.86 -5.35
C HIS A 89 5.25 6.95 -4.00
N TRP A 90 5.65 8.17 -3.66
CA TRP A 90 6.46 8.50 -2.50
C TRP A 90 5.86 8.01 -1.17
N ASP A 91 4.54 8.05 -1.02
CA ASP A 91 3.84 7.66 0.22
C ASP A 91 3.70 6.14 0.40
N HIS A 92 4.18 5.36 -0.57
CA HIS A 92 4.25 3.89 -0.53
C HIS A 92 5.70 3.39 -0.53
N LEU A 93 6.62 4.11 -1.19
CA LEU A 93 7.98 3.64 -1.44
C LEU A 93 9.05 4.28 -0.56
N ASP A 94 8.93 5.58 -0.21
CA ASP A 94 10.00 6.41 0.38
C ASP A 94 10.62 5.81 1.66
N GLY A 95 9.82 5.09 2.46
CA GLY A 95 10.28 4.46 3.70
C GLY A 95 10.95 3.09 3.55
N ALA A 96 11.16 2.58 2.33
CA ALA A 96 11.67 1.23 2.13
C ALA A 96 13.10 0.99 2.70
N ASP A 97 13.93 2.02 2.80
CA ASP A 97 15.26 1.96 3.38
C ASP A 97 15.28 1.99 4.93
N LEU A 98 14.16 2.30 5.57
CA LEU A 98 13.99 2.22 7.03
C LEU A 98 14.04 0.78 7.56
N PHE A 99 13.91 -0.23 6.68
CA PHE A 99 13.88 -1.66 7.01
C PHE A 99 15.11 -2.36 6.42
N PRO A 100 16.23 -2.40 7.14
CA PRO A 100 17.56 -2.68 6.56
C PRO A 100 17.74 -4.09 6.00
N ARG A 101 16.96 -5.07 6.46
CA ARG A 101 17.05 -6.47 6.02
C ARG A 101 15.97 -6.88 5.02
N ALA A 102 14.97 -6.03 4.79
CA ALA A 102 13.83 -6.38 3.96
C ALA A 102 14.21 -6.56 2.48
N ARG A 103 13.65 -7.57 1.85
CA ARG A 103 13.59 -7.70 0.39
C ARG A 103 12.41 -6.87 -0.10
N ILE A 104 12.61 -6.14 -1.17
CA ILE A 104 11.61 -5.25 -1.76
C ILE A 104 11.03 -5.96 -2.99
N TRP A 105 9.74 -6.25 -2.94
CA TRP A 105 8.98 -6.83 -4.04
C TRP A 105 8.23 -5.74 -4.78
N LEU A 106 8.39 -5.65 -6.09
CA LEU A 106 7.79 -4.63 -6.94
C LEU A 106 7.56 -5.20 -8.33
N GLN A 107 6.48 -4.82 -8.99
CA GLN A 107 6.23 -5.20 -10.37
C GLN A 107 7.40 -4.77 -11.27
N ARG A 108 7.84 -5.68 -12.16
CA ARG A 108 8.92 -5.40 -13.12
C ARG A 108 8.56 -4.21 -14.00
N ASP A 109 7.35 -4.23 -14.54
CA ASP A 109 6.87 -3.21 -15.46
C ASP A 109 6.75 -1.84 -14.78
N GLU A 110 6.44 -1.80 -13.47
CA GLU A 110 6.44 -0.58 -12.67
C GLU A 110 7.86 -0.02 -12.54
N TYR A 111 8.81 -0.86 -12.16
CA TYR A 111 10.21 -0.48 -12.01
C TYR A 111 10.79 0.06 -13.33
N GLU A 112 10.65 -0.70 -14.42
CA GLU A 112 11.24 -0.39 -15.72
C GLU A 112 10.60 0.82 -16.41
N HIS A 113 9.31 1.10 -16.10
CA HIS A 113 8.63 2.27 -16.62
C HIS A 113 9.10 3.58 -15.96
N TYR A 114 9.32 3.57 -14.65
CA TYR A 114 9.57 4.80 -13.87
C TYR A 114 11.04 5.06 -13.57
N THR A 115 11.87 4.03 -13.54
CA THR A 115 13.28 4.14 -13.20
C THR A 115 14.12 3.05 -13.85
N ASN A 116 15.39 2.97 -13.50
CA ASN A 116 16.32 1.92 -13.93
C ASN A 116 17.44 1.71 -12.89
N ASP A 117 18.38 0.81 -13.18
CA ASP A 117 19.47 0.44 -12.27
C ASP A 117 20.48 1.59 -12.01
N SER A 118 20.43 2.68 -12.78
CA SER A 118 21.19 3.90 -12.49
C SER A 118 20.49 4.84 -11.51
N GLY A 119 19.20 4.65 -11.27
CA GLY A 119 18.36 5.55 -10.47
C GLY A 119 17.91 6.78 -11.24
N ALA A 120 17.85 6.69 -12.57
CA ALA A 120 17.28 7.75 -13.39
C ALA A 120 15.77 7.81 -13.20
N VAL A 121 15.22 9.02 -13.21
CA VAL A 121 13.78 9.26 -13.30
C VAL A 121 13.38 9.22 -14.78
N LEU A 122 12.64 8.20 -15.18
CA LEU A 122 12.14 8.04 -16.56
C LEU A 122 10.77 8.65 -16.73
N ASP A 123 9.97 8.69 -15.66
CA ASP A 123 8.70 9.41 -15.57
C ASP A 123 8.61 10.10 -14.20
N ARG A 124 8.04 11.31 -14.19
CA ARG A 124 7.97 12.21 -13.02
C ARG A 124 7.07 11.71 -11.87
N ALA A 125 6.38 10.60 -12.03
CA ALA A 125 5.55 10.03 -10.96
C ALA A 125 6.41 9.44 -9.84
N ILE A 126 7.66 9.04 -10.13
CA ILE A 126 8.64 8.66 -9.10
C ILE A 126 9.46 9.87 -8.66
N ASP A 127 9.72 9.99 -7.36
CA ASP A 127 10.65 10.97 -6.83
C ASP A 127 12.11 10.59 -7.11
N LEU A 128 12.99 11.60 -7.31
CA LEU A 128 14.40 11.36 -7.63
C LEU A 128 15.17 10.63 -6.51
N ASP A 129 14.88 10.96 -5.26
CA ASP A 129 15.57 10.30 -4.15
C ASP A 129 15.08 8.86 -3.99
N ASP A 130 13.79 8.60 -4.27
CA ASP A 130 13.22 7.26 -4.28
C ASP A 130 13.77 6.41 -5.42
N ALA A 131 13.93 6.98 -6.62
CA ALA A 131 14.56 6.30 -7.75
C ALA A 131 16.02 5.91 -7.43
N LYS A 132 16.79 6.82 -6.82
CA LYS A 132 18.17 6.56 -6.39
C LYS A 132 18.25 5.51 -5.29
N MET A 133 17.36 5.60 -4.29
CA MET A 133 17.25 4.62 -3.20
C MET A 133 16.95 3.23 -3.77
N LEU A 134 15.93 3.13 -4.62
CA LEU A 134 15.51 1.86 -5.21
C LEU A 134 16.62 1.21 -6.05
N ALA A 135 17.35 2.01 -6.85
CA ALA A 135 18.53 1.54 -7.58
C ALA A 135 19.65 1.07 -6.64
N GLY A 136 19.87 1.77 -5.52
CA GLY A 136 20.80 1.34 -4.47
C GLY A 136 20.44 0.01 -3.86
N LEU A 137 19.17 -0.17 -3.49
CA LEU A 137 18.62 -1.42 -2.96
C LEU A 137 18.74 -2.56 -3.99
N ARG A 138 18.53 -2.27 -5.27
CA ARG A 138 18.66 -3.26 -6.33
C ARG A 138 20.12 -3.70 -6.51
N ARG A 139 21.08 -2.79 -6.53
CA ARG A 139 22.53 -3.13 -6.56
C ARG A 139 22.97 -3.95 -5.33
N ALA A 140 22.34 -3.72 -4.19
CA ALA A 140 22.54 -4.52 -2.97
C ALA A 140 21.84 -5.90 -3.02
N GLY A 141 21.19 -6.25 -4.12
CA GLY A 141 20.49 -7.53 -4.30
C GLY A 141 19.20 -7.65 -3.50
N ARG A 142 18.67 -6.54 -3.00
CA ARG A 142 17.47 -6.53 -2.16
C ARG A 142 16.15 -6.40 -2.94
N VAL A 143 16.15 -5.93 -4.19
CA VAL A 143 14.94 -5.80 -5.00
C VAL A 143 14.66 -7.08 -5.76
N ARG A 144 13.42 -7.53 -5.71
CA ARG A 144 12.84 -8.66 -6.44
C ARG A 144 11.76 -8.15 -7.37
N LEU A 145 12.02 -8.20 -8.67
CA LEU A 145 11.05 -7.79 -9.68
C LEU A 145 10.07 -8.94 -9.97
N ILE A 146 8.79 -8.63 -9.79
CA ILE A 146 7.68 -9.56 -9.99
C ILE A 146 7.34 -9.57 -11.48
N PRO A 147 7.23 -10.76 -12.12
CA PRO A 147 7.10 -10.85 -13.58
C PRO A 147 5.67 -10.66 -14.10
N GLY A 148 4.78 -10.05 -13.31
CA GLY A 148 3.40 -9.78 -13.73
C GLY A 148 2.34 -10.35 -12.79
N ASP A 149 1.16 -10.57 -13.35
CA ASP A 149 -0.07 -10.85 -12.64
C ASP A 149 -0.09 -12.20 -11.89
N SER A 150 -0.90 -12.26 -10.83
CA SER A 150 -1.20 -13.49 -10.06
C SER A 150 0.03 -14.21 -9.50
N SER A 151 1.02 -13.46 -9.04
CA SER A 151 2.28 -14.02 -8.52
C SER A 151 2.19 -14.27 -7.01
N GLU A 152 2.23 -15.52 -6.56
CA GLU A 152 2.42 -15.85 -5.13
C GLU A 152 3.89 -15.60 -4.77
N ILE A 153 4.17 -14.51 -4.06
CA ILE A 153 5.53 -14.07 -3.72
C ILE A 153 6.04 -14.67 -2.40
N ILE A 154 5.12 -14.96 -1.51
CA ILE A 154 5.33 -15.64 -0.23
C ILE A 154 4.12 -16.57 -0.05
N PRO A 155 4.28 -17.80 0.47
CA PRO A 155 3.15 -18.69 0.66
C PRO A 155 2.02 -18.02 1.47
N GLY A 156 0.86 -17.86 0.84
CA GLY A 156 -0.30 -17.15 1.39
C GLY A 156 -0.39 -15.68 1.02
N ILE A 157 0.60 -15.08 0.36
CA ILE A 157 0.56 -13.71 -0.14
C ILE A 157 0.73 -13.73 -1.65
N THR A 158 -0.32 -13.35 -2.37
CA THR A 158 -0.32 -13.26 -3.83
C THR A 158 -0.58 -11.82 -4.26
N VAL A 159 0.23 -11.33 -5.19
CA VAL A 159 0.05 -10.01 -5.78
C VAL A 159 -0.60 -10.11 -7.16
N PHE A 160 -1.38 -9.12 -7.50
CA PHE A 160 -2.13 -9.03 -8.74
C PHE A 160 -1.92 -7.66 -9.37
N THR A 161 -1.82 -7.62 -10.70
CA THR A 161 -1.82 -6.33 -11.41
C THR A 161 -3.11 -5.59 -11.13
N GLY A 162 -2.97 -4.31 -10.82
CA GLY A 162 -4.06 -3.45 -10.37
C GLY A 162 -4.72 -2.67 -11.51
N GLY A 163 -5.37 -1.59 -11.12
CA GLY A 163 -6.24 -0.77 -11.95
C GLY A 163 -5.57 0.44 -12.58
N LYS A 164 -4.28 0.39 -12.90
CA LYS A 164 -3.59 1.49 -13.59
C LYS A 164 -3.65 2.82 -12.83
N HIS A 165 -3.53 2.79 -11.51
CA HIS A 165 -3.25 4.00 -10.73
C HIS A 165 -1.88 4.57 -11.13
N THR A 166 -0.87 3.73 -11.19
CA THR A 166 0.38 3.91 -11.92
C THR A 166 0.48 2.89 -13.05
N PHE A 167 1.59 2.86 -13.78
CA PHE A 167 1.73 2.02 -14.99
C PHE A 167 1.46 0.54 -14.71
N ALA A 168 1.99 0.00 -13.61
CA ALA A 168 1.80 -1.38 -13.19
C ALA A 168 1.58 -1.50 -11.67
N SER A 169 0.75 -0.60 -11.10
CA SER A 169 0.33 -0.72 -9.71
C SER A 169 -0.29 -2.08 -9.42
N GLU A 170 -0.11 -2.57 -8.20
CA GLU A 170 -0.61 -3.88 -7.78
C GLU A 170 -1.46 -3.80 -6.51
N PHE A 171 -2.23 -4.83 -6.26
CA PHE A 171 -2.89 -5.12 -5.00
C PHE A 171 -2.52 -6.52 -4.53
N ALA A 172 -2.72 -6.82 -3.25
CA ALA A 172 -2.36 -8.12 -2.70
C ALA A 172 -3.57 -8.85 -2.09
N THR A 173 -3.53 -10.17 -2.14
CA THR A 173 -4.36 -11.03 -1.31
C THR A 173 -3.52 -11.69 -0.24
N VAL A 174 -4.09 -11.82 0.96
CA VAL A 174 -3.48 -12.46 2.12
C VAL A 174 -4.39 -13.57 2.62
N ARG A 175 -3.93 -14.81 2.62
CA ARG A 175 -4.62 -15.91 3.30
C ARG A 175 -4.40 -15.78 4.81
N ALA A 176 -5.46 -15.69 5.57
CA ALA A 176 -5.42 -15.47 7.01
C ALA A 176 -6.39 -16.38 7.76
N ASN A 177 -6.08 -16.62 9.02
CA ASN A 177 -7.05 -17.12 9.97
C ASN A 177 -7.92 -15.95 10.42
N LEU A 178 -9.19 -15.99 10.09
CA LEU A 178 -10.16 -14.98 10.46
C LEU A 178 -10.77 -15.30 11.85
N ALA A 179 -11.47 -14.32 12.40
CA ALA A 179 -12.24 -14.50 13.62
C ALA A 179 -13.09 -15.78 13.58
N GLY A 180 -13.08 -16.55 14.68
CA GLY A 180 -13.74 -17.86 14.75
C GLY A 180 -12.96 -19.01 14.09
N GLY A 181 -11.68 -18.82 13.74
CA GLY A 181 -10.78 -19.87 13.26
C GLY A 181 -11.01 -20.31 11.79
N ARG A 182 -11.80 -19.56 11.04
CA ARG A 182 -12.02 -19.83 9.61
C ARG A 182 -10.85 -19.34 8.77
N GLN A 183 -10.46 -20.12 7.76
CA GLN A 183 -9.55 -19.64 6.72
C GLN A 183 -10.27 -18.66 5.79
N GLY A 184 -9.62 -17.56 5.45
CA GLY A 184 -10.17 -16.59 4.52
C GLY A 184 -9.12 -15.78 3.79
N THR A 185 -9.56 -15.02 2.81
CA THR A 185 -8.73 -14.15 1.98
C THR A 185 -9.08 -12.70 2.26
N ILE A 186 -8.10 -11.95 2.71
CA ILE A 186 -8.13 -10.50 2.85
C ILE A 186 -7.52 -9.91 1.58
N VAL A 187 -8.05 -8.78 1.11
CA VAL A 187 -7.50 -8.03 -0.03
C VAL A 187 -7.00 -6.67 0.46
N LEU A 188 -5.75 -6.38 0.21
CA LEU A 188 -5.15 -5.06 0.39
C LEU A 188 -5.16 -4.34 -0.94
N SER A 189 -6.07 -3.38 -1.12
CA SER A 189 -6.27 -2.75 -2.43
C SER A 189 -5.21 -1.72 -2.78
N SER A 190 -4.51 -1.16 -1.79
CA SER A 190 -3.68 0.03 -1.96
C SER A 190 -4.45 1.10 -2.75
N ASP A 191 -3.82 1.83 -3.65
CA ASP A 191 -4.42 2.92 -4.41
C ASP A 191 -5.31 2.47 -5.59
N ASN A 192 -5.61 1.19 -5.69
CA ASN A 192 -6.69 0.73 -6.58
C ASN A 192 -8.09 1.05 -6.04
N ALA A 193 -8.19 1.33 -4.73
CA ALA A 193 -9.33 1.94 -4.07
C ALA A 193 -8.81 2.77 -2.89
N TYR A 194 -8.99 4.08 -2.93
CA TYR A 194 -8.58 4.97 -1.84
C TYR A 194 -9.46 4.86 -0.62
N LEU A 195 -10.78 4.81 -0.86
CA LEU A 195 -11.83 4.81 0.16
C LEU A 195 -12.75 3.62 -0.04
N TYR A 196 -13.43 3.21 1.03
CA TYR A 196 -14.52 2.23 0.93
C TYR A 196 -15.60 2.65 -0.07
N GLU A 197 -15.82 3.95 -0.25
CA GLU A 197 -16.76 4.48 -1.23
C GLU A 197 -16.44 4.02 -2.66
N ASN A 198 -15.16 3.89 -3.04
CA ASN A 198 -14.79 3.34 -4.35
C ASN A 198 -15.34 1.92 -4.54
N LEU A 199 -15.23 1.10 -3.50
CA LEU A 199 -15.64 -0.30 -3.51
C LEU A 199 -17.16 -0.45 -3.38
N GLU A 200 -17.77 0.23 -2.41
CA GLU A 200 -19.19 0.10 -2.06
C GLU A 200 -20.12 0.68 -3.13
N GLN A 201 -19.68 1.74 -3.80
CA GLN A 201 -20.45 2.39 -4.86
C GLN A 201 -19.96 2.02 -6.26
N HIS A 202 -18.94 1.14 -6.35
CA HIS A 202 -18.29 0.76 -7.61
C HIS A 202 -17.87 1.98 -8.44
N ARG A 203 -17.22 2.94 -7.78
CA ARG A 203 -16.75 4.19 -8.39
C ARG A 203 -15.23 4.12 -8.59
N PRO A 204 -14.74 4.48 -9.78
CA PRO A 204 -13.29 4.46 -9.99
C PRO A 204 -12.59 5.52 -9.16
N ILE A 205 -11.30 5.29 -8.90
CA ILE A 205 -10.42 6.34 -8.43
C ILE A 205 -10.26 7.39 -9.53
N THR A 206 -10.10 8.65 -9.14
CA THR A 206 -9.92 9.73 -10.13
C THR A 206 -8.51 9.72 -10.73
N GLN A 207 -7.51 9.38 -9.92
CA GLN A 207 -6.11 9.31 -10.36
C GLN A 207 -5.82 7.92 -10.94
N SER A 208 -6.30 7.67 -12.15
CA SER A 208 -6.06 6.42 -12.88
C SER A 208 -5.70 6.73 -14.33
N LEU A 209 -4.73 6.00 -14.87
CA LEU A 209 -4.36 6.03 -16.29
C LEU A 209 -5.40 5.33 -17.17
N ASP A 210 -6.20 4.43 -16.59
CA ASP A 210 -7.28 3.70 -17.26
C ASP A 210 -8.42 3.38 -16.27
N THR A 211 -9.47 4.18 -16.36
CA THR A 211 -10.67 4.05 -15.49
C THR A 211 -11.34 2.68 -15.60
N LEU A 212 -11.42 2.12 -16.80
CA LEU A 212 -12.04 0.79 -16.98
C LEU A 212 -11.19 -0.33 -16.38
N SER A 213 -9.87 -0.19 -16.46
CA SER A 213 -8.94 -1.10 -15.80
C SER A 213 -9.12 -1.04 -14.27
N ASN A 214 -9.30 0.17 -13.71
CA ASN A 214 -9.55 0.34 -12.27
C ASN A 214 -10.84 -0.34 -11.81
N LEU A 215 -11.95 -0.15 -12.54
CA LEU A 215 -13.23 -0.83 -12.23
C LEU A 215 -13.11 -2.36 -12.33
N ARG A 216 -12.36 -2.87 -13.33
CA ARG A 216 -12.09 -4.31 -13.45
C ARG A 216 -11.27 -4.84 -12.27
N ALA A 217 -10.28 -4.08 -11.80
CA ALA A 217 -9.48 -4.45 -10.62
C ALA A 217 -10.36 -4.50 -9.36
N GLN A 218 -11.23 -3.49 -9.13
CA GLN A 218 -12.18 -3.49 -8.02
C GLN A 218 -13.12 -4.72 -8.09
N ALA A 219 -13.69 -5.00 -9.26
CA ALA A 219 -14.53 -6.19 -9.45
C ALA A 219 -13.77 -7.51 -9.21
N ARG A 220 -12.47 -7.55 -9.55
CA ARG A 220 -11.59 -8.70 -9.25
C ARG A 220 -11.36 -8.86 -7.76
N MET A 221 -11.08 -7.79 -7.04
CA MET A 221 -10.93 -7.79 -5.59
C MET A 221 -12.16 -8.36 -4.89
N MET A 222 -13.36 -7.95 -5.33
CA MET A 222 -14.63 -8.47 -4.81
C MET A 222 -14.79 -9.98 -5.00
N ARG A 223 -14.23 -10.56 -6.07
CA ARG A 223 -14.26 -12.03 -6.30
C ARG A 223 -13.20 -12.79 -5.51
N LEU A 224 -12.09 -12.14 -5.17
CA LEU A 224 -10.97 -12.77 -4.47
C LEU A 224 -11.14 -12.75 -2.96
N ALA A 225 -11.76 -11.72 -2.42
CA ALA A 225 -12.02 -11.59 -0.99
C ALA A 225 -13.03 -12.65 -0.51
N SER A 226 -12.79 -13.23 0.65
CA SER A 226 -13.76 -14.15 1.28
C SER A 226 -15.03 -13.44 1.75
N ASP A 227 -14.96 -12.14 1.99
CA ASP A 227 -16.07 -11.25 2.33
C ASP A 227 -15.72 -9.85 1.81
N PRO A 228 -16.65 -9.10 1.20
CA PRO A 228 -16.39 -7.73 0.75
C PRO A 228 -15.85 -6.80 1.85
N ARG A 229 -16.18 -7.04 3.12
CA ARG A 229 -15.68 -6.29 4.27
C ARG A 229 -14.19 -6.50 4.53
N LEU A 230 -13.60 -7.55 3.95
CA LEU A 230 -12.17 -7.87 4.01
C LEU A 230 -11.36 -7.27 2.85
N ILE A 231 -11.96 -6.38 2.05
CA ILE A 231 -11.23 -5.55 1.10
C ILE A 231 -10.88 -4.25 1.81
N VAL A 232 -9.59 -4.01 2.00
CA VAL A 232 -9.06 -2.89 2.77
C VAL A 232 -8.55 -1.82 1.79
N PRO A 233 -9.14 -0.62 1.77
CA PRO A 233 -8.71 0.49 0.92
C PRO A 233 -7.38 1.09 1.40
N GLY A 234 -6.68 1.80 0.49
CA GLY A 234 -5.34 2.33 0.74
C GLY A 234 -5.29 3.44 1.78
N HIS A 235 -6.27 4.36 1.77
CA HIS A 235 -6.17 5.61 2.52
C HIS A 235 -7.38 5.96 3.39
N ASP A 236 -8.34 5.03 3.57
CA ASP A 236 -9.55 5.33 4.31
C ASP A 236 -9.32 5.30 5.83
N VAL A 237 -9.60 6.40 6.53
CA VAL A 237 -9.57 6.43 8.00
C VAL A 237 -10.60 5.48 8.63
N ALA A 238 -11.66 5.12 7.91
CA ALA A 238 -12.68 4.17 8.36
C ALA A 238 -12.12 2.75 8.55
N VAL A 239 -10.97 2.40 8.00
CA VAL A 239 -10.26 1.14 8.32
C VAL A 239 -10.06 1.03 9.84
N PHE A 240 -9.66 2.13 10.48
CA PHE A 240 -9.40 2.21 11.91
C PHE A 240 -10.67 2.29 12.76
N GLU A 241 -11.84 2.28 12.13
CA GLU A 241 -13.14 2.25 12.80
C GLU A 241 -13.85 0.92 12.61
N ARG A 242 -13.66 0.27 11.45
CA ARG A 242 -14.32 -0.97 11.05
C ARG A 242 -13.73 -2.24 11.67
N PHE A 243 -12.45 -2.20 12.06
CA PHE A 243 -11.74 -3.35 12.63
C PHE A 243 -11.38 -3.13 14.10
N PRO A 244 -11.17 -4.22 14.88
CA PRO A 244 -10.70 -4.13 16.26
C PRO A 244 -9.43 -3.29 16.40
N LYS A 245 -9.36 -2.48 17.45
CA LYS A 245 -8.29 -1.49 17.70
C LYS A 245 -7.42 -1.93 18.87
N PRO A 246 -6.28 -2.61 18.64
CA PRO A 246 -5.35 -2.94 19.72
C PRO A 246 -4.61 -1.71 20.27
N GLY A 247 -4.61 -0.59 19.54
CA GLY A 247 -3.98 0.66 19.94
C GLY A 247 -4.40 1.84 19.06
N ASN A 248 -3.97 3.05 19.42
CA ASN A 248 -4.21 4.23 18.62
C ASN A 248 -3.53 4.10 17.24
N GLY A 249 -4.31 4.35 16.17
CA GLY A 249 -3.79 4.26 14.81
C GLY A 249 -3.49 2.84 14.33
N VAL A 250 -3.97 1.82 15.05
CA VAL A 250 -3.79 0.41 14.68
C VAL A 250 -5.15 -0.26 14.53
N ALA A 251 -5.33 -1.00 13.44
CA ALA A 251 -6.48 -1.87 13.25
C ALA A 251 -6.02 -3.32 13.06
N HIS A 252 -6.64 -4.28 13.75
CA HIS A 252 -6.40 -5.70 13.59
C HIS A 252 -7.40 -6.28 12.60
N ILE A 253 -6.91 -6.72 11.45
CA ILE A 253 -7.74 -7.22 10.35
C ILE A 253 -7.76 -8.75 10.42
N GLU A 254 -8.94 -9.29 10.75
CA GLU A 254 -9.19 -10.73 10.95
C GLU A 254 -10.60 -11.16 10.54
#